data_7bfa1d586cdc54a7e6aaca50e30588bf
#
_entry.id   7bfa1d586cdc54a7e6aaca50e30588bf
#
_cell.length_a   1.000
_cell.length_b   1.000
_cell.length_c   1.000
_cell.angle_alpha   90.00
_cell.angle_beta   90.00
_cell.angle_gamma   90.00
#
_symmetry.space_group_name_H-M   'P 1'
#
loop_
_entity.id
_entity.type
_entity.pdbx_description
1 polymer ?
#
loop_
_entity_poly.entity_id
_entity_poly.type
_entity_poly.pdbx_seq_one_letter_code
_entity_poly.pdbx_strand_id
1 'polypeptide(L)'
;SRGLGDVYKRQDAWSTYWRIARPASVRARRDRERDLRSAIEPKGEVTMPHPGSEQRVLERFMQLSIAAAAATIALKALAAWFTGSVGFLSDALESVVNLVAAVAGFYALRIAAKPADDNHQFGHGKAEYVSALVEGAMIFIAAGMIIYTAIQRFFVPQPIAEPGWGLALSTLSSVLNCLVGIALIRAGKHYRSATLNADGHHLLTDVWTSVGVLVGIAAVYLTGWMWLDPVVALAVGINILWTGYTLLSDSVSRLLSEALPEEEQRQIRQLLARLEEKHEVSFTDRRTVASGRQRLVYLTLSLIHISE
;
A
#
# COMPACT_ATOMS: atom_id res chain seq x y z
N SER A 1 -14.48 -38.82 17.03
CA SER A 1 -13.57 -37.71 16.82
C SER A 1 -12.67 -37.92 15.59
N ARG A 2 -13.29 -37.96 14.44
CA ARG A 2 -12.59 -37.85 13.14
C ARG A 2 -13.52 -37.07 12.23
N GLY A 3 -13.19 -35.83 11.87
CA GLY A 3 -14.02 -35.11 10.93
C GLY A 3 -13.86 -33.59 10.82
N LEU A 4 -12.89 -32.98 11.49
CA LEU A 4 -12.66 -31.53 11.38
C LEU A 4 -11.32 -31.16 10.73
N GLY A 5 -10.47 -32.16 10.42
CA GLY A 5 -9.12 -31.92 9.88
C GLY A 5 -9.04 -31.67 8.37
N ASP A 6 -10.05 -32.06 7.59
CA ASP A 6 -9.96 -32.06 6.12
C ASP A 6 -10.58 -30.80 5.44
N VAL A 7 -11.23 -29.92 6.20
CA VAL A 7 -11.82 -28.67 5.67
C VAL A 7 -10.75 -27.58 5.50
N TYR A 8 -9.63 -27.69 6.18
CA TYR A 8 -8.57 -26.66 6.20
C TYR A 8 -7.49 -26.79 5.11
N LYS A 9 -7.50 -27.85 4.30
CA LYS A 9 -6.43 -28.10 3.31
C LYS A 9 -6.65 -27.52 1.91
N ARG A 10 -7.73 -26.77 1.67
CA ARG A 10 -7.97 -26.10 0.39
C ARG A 10 -8.34 -24.63 0.59
N GLN A 11 -7.45 -23.86 1.18
CA GLN A 11 -7.54 -22.40 1.26
C GLN A 11 -6.69 -21.74 0.16
N ASP A 12 -6.76 -22.23 -1.04
CA ASP A 12 -6.14 -21.61 -2.19
C ASP A 12 -7.21 -20.90 -3.01
N ALA A 13 -7.05 -19.58 -3.14
CA ALA A 13 -7.80 -18.65 -3.98
C ALA A 13 -9.28 -18.42 -3.59
N TRP A 14 -9.60 -17.18 -3.23
CA TRP A 14 -10.94 -16.66 -2.98
C TRP A 14 -11.70 -17.38 -1.84
N SER A 15 -11.38 -17.10 -0.58
CA SER A 15 -12.22 -17.50 0.54
C SER A 15 -13.49 -16.64 0.57
N THR A 16 -14.51 -17.08 -0.19
CA THR A 16 -15.87 -16.60 -0.03
C THR A 16 -16.44 -17.36 1.15
N TYR A 17 -16.48 -16.75 2.34
CA TYR A 17 -17.12 -17.35 3.50
C TYR A 17 -18.62 -17.16 3.42
N TRP A 18 -19.37 -18.28 3.21
CA TRP A 18 -20.83 -18.31 3.27
C TRP A 18 -21.29 -18.71 4.68
N ARG A 19 -21.98 -17.83 5.37
CA ARG A 19 -22.75 -18.21 6.55
C ARG A 19 -24.21 -18.39 6.13
N ILE A 20 -24.68 -19.64 6.03
CA ILE A 20 -26.07 -19.98 5.74
C ILE A 20 -26.80 -20.08 7.08
N ALA A 21 -27.79 -19.22 7.31
CA ALA A 21 -28.73 -19.39 8.41
C ALA A 21 -29.69 -20.55 8.06
N ARG A 22 -29.85 -21.54 8.95
CA ARG A 22 -30.64 -22.74 8.72
C ARG A 22 -32.11 -22.51 9.05
N PRO A 23 -33.04 -22.92 8.17
CA PRO A 23 -34.19 -23.71 8.53
C PRO A 23 -34.37 -24.96 7.65
N ALA A 24 -35.29 -25.86 8.10
CA ALA A 24 -35.30 -27.26 7.82
C ALA A 24 -35.93 -27.72 6.51
N SER A 25 -35.24 -28.55 5.77
CA SER A 25 -35.60 -29.77 4.99
C SER A 25 -34.34 -30.27 4.26
N VAL A 26 -33.79 -31.38 4.71
CA VAL A 26 -32.35 -31.63 4.62
C VAL A 26 -31.86 -32.23 3.26
N ARG A 27 -32.68 -32.81 2.42
CA ARG A 27 -32.20 -33.51 1.19
C ARG A 27 -32.20 -32.66 -0.08
N ALA A 28 -33.25 -31.98 -0.40
CA ALA A 28 -33.31 -31.08 -1.56
C ALA A 28 -32.34 -29.88 -1.43
N ARG A 29 -31.98 -29.54 -0.22
CA ARG A 29 -31.03 -28.51 0.13
C ARG A 29 -29.57 -28.89 -0.15
N ARG A 30 -29.18 -30.15 0.10
CA ARG A 30 -27.83 -30.65 -0.18
C ARG A 30 -27.51 -30.68 -1.68
N ASP A 31 -28.48 -31.00 -2.48
CA ASP A 31 -28.28 -31.11 -3.93
C ASP A 31 -28.21 -29.71 -4.56
N ARG A 32 -29.04 -28.74 -4.12
CA ARG A 32 -28.92 -27.33 -4.54
C ARG A 32 -27.65 -26.65 -4.01
N GLU A 33 -27.23 -26.93 -2.77
CA GLU A 33 -25.95 -26.43 -2.24
C GLU A 33 -24.75 -26.98 -3.05
N ARG A 34 -24.86 -28.23 -3.53
CA ARG A 34 -23.81 -28.83 -4.35
C ARG A 34 -23.79 -28.21 -5.75
N ASP A 35 -24.97 -27.97 -6.35
CA ASP A 35 -25.09 -27.31 -7.65
C ASP A 35 -24.67 -25.85 -7.60
N LEU A 36 -25.02 -25.10 -6.53
CA LEU A 36 -24.54 -23.74 -6.29
C LEU A 36 -23.00 -23.69 -6.08
N ARG A 37 -22.44 -24.63 -5.35
CA ARG A 37 -20.98 -24.74 -5.21
C ARG A 37 -20.31 -25.00 -6.55
N SER A 38 -20.85 -25.93 -7.35
CA SER A 38 -20.30 -26.24 -8.67
C SER A 38 -20.49 -25.11 -9.70
N ALA A 39 -21.49 -24.25 -9.50
CA ALA A 39 -21.74 -23.09 -10.36
C ALA A 39 -20.89 -21.85 -9.98
N ILE A 40 -20.46 -21.77 -8.71
CA ILE A 40 -19.58 -20.73 -8.18
C ILE A 40 -18.10 -21.13 -8.37
N GLU A 41 -17.80 -22.43 -8.45
CA GLU A 41 -16.46 -22.88 -8.84
C GLU A 41 -16.20 -22.44 -10.29
N PRO A 42 -15.14 -21.64 -10.54
CA PRO A 42 -14.83 -21.18 -11.89
C PRO A 42 -14.57 -22.40 -12.78
N LYS A 43 -15.46 -22.63 -13.78
CA LYS A 43 -15.24 -23.60 -14.84
C LYS A 43 -14.15 -23.06 -15.78
N GLY A 44 -12.94 -23.32 -15.45
CA GLY A 44 -11.74 -22.97 -16.17
C GLY A 44 -10.61 -22.85 -15.16
N GLU A 45 -9.51 -23.48 -15.48
CA GLU A 45 -8.25 -23.29 -14.76
C GLU A 45 -7.84 -21.82 -14.92
N VAL A 46 -8.43 -20.93 -14.09
CA VAL A 46 -7.81 -19.64 -13.84
C VAL A 46 -6.54 -20.03 -13.11
N THR A 47 -5.44 -20.10 -13.83
CA THR A 47 -4.09 -20.24 -13.27
C THR A 47 -3.84 -19.00 -12.41
N MET A 48 -4.40 -19.01 -11.20
CA MET A 48 -4.04 -18.06 -10.18
C MET A 48 -2.58 -18.34 -9.80
N PRO A 49 -1.71 -17.36 -9.85
CA PRO A 49 -0.36 -17.52 -9.34
C PRO A 49 -0.48 -18.06 -7.91
N HIS A 50 0.25 -19.11 -7.60
CA HIS A 50 0.22 -19.69 -6.25
C HIS A 50 0.46 -18.59 -5.22
N PRO A 51 -0.36 -18.46 -4.15
CA PRO A 51 -0.22 -17.42 -3.13
C PRO A 51 1.20 -17.26 -2.61
N GLY A 52 1.94 -18.38 -2.51
CA GLY A 52 3.35 -18.39 -2.11
C GLY A 52 4.32 -17.82 -3.16
N SER A 53 3.96 -17.73 -4.45
CA SER A 53 4.82 -17.13 -5.47
C SER A 53 4.68 -15.61 -5.45
N GLU A 54 3.47 -15.09 -5.34
CA GLU A 54 3.23 -13.65 -5.23
C GLU A 54 3.84 -13.08 -3.95
N GLN A 55 3.66 -13.77 -2.82
CA GLN A 55 4.25 -13.35 -1.56
C GLN A 55 5.79 -13.22 -1.65
N ARG A 56 6.46 -14.19 -2.28
CA ARG A 56 7.92 -14.13 -2.50
C ARG A 56 8.32 -12.96 -3.39
N VAL A 57 7.50 -12.59 -4.37
CA VAL A 57 7.76 -11.42 -5.23
C VAL A 57 7.64 -10.13 -4.42
N LEU A 58 6.60 -9.98 -3.60
CA LEU A 58 6.42 -8.82 -2.72
C LEU A 58 7.57 -8.67 -1.73
N GLU A 59 7.99 -9.77 -1.09
CA GLU A 59 9.14 -9.77 -0.20
C GLU A 59 10.43 -9.35 -0.90
N ARG A 60 10.65 -9.76 -2.15
CA ARG A 60 11.80 -9.32 -2.95
C ARG A 60 11.78 -7.82 -3.25
N PHE A 61 10.60 -7.25 -3.54
CA PHE A 61 10.47 -5.81 -3.73
C PHE A 61 10.78 -5.04 -2.43
N MET A 62 10.32 -5.51 -1.28
CA MET A 62 10.67 -4.90 0.01
C MET A 62 12.16 -5.09 0.35
N GLN A 63 12.77 -6.22 0.02
CA GLN A 63 14.22 -6.40 0.14
C GLN A 63 15.01 -5.45 -0.77
N LEU A 64 14.50 -5.19 -1.98
CA LEU A 64 15.06 -4.19 -2.88
C LEU A 64 14.98 -2.78 -2.27
N SER A 65 13.85 -2.42 -1.66
CA SER A 65 13.69 -1.15 -0.94
C SER A 65 14.67 -1.03 0.21
N ILE A 66 14.79 -2.05 1.05
CA ILE A 66 15.77 -2.07 2.16
C ILE A 66 17.21 -1.92 1.65
N ALA A 67 17.55 -2.60 0.56
CA ALA A 67 18.88 -2.50 -0.05
C ALA A 67 19.13 -1.09 -0.63
N ALA A 68 18.12 -0.50 -1.27
CA ALA A 68 18.18 0.87 -1.78
C ALA A 68 18.35 1.88 -0.62
N ALA A 69 17.57 1.75 0.46
CA ALA A 69 17.70 2.58 1.64
C ALA A 69 19.11 2.50 2.26
N ALA A 70 19.67 1.29 2.39
CA ALA A 70 21.03 1.12 2.86
C ALA A 70 22.07 1.78 1.93
N ALA A 71 21.89 1.67 0.60
CA ALA A 71 22.76 2.30 -0.37
C ALA A 71 22.65 3.84 -0.33
N THR A 72 21.45 4.39 -0.21
CA THR A 72 21.22 5.83 -0.09
C THR A 72 21.79 6.40 1.20
N ILE A 73 21.66 5.71 2.33
CA ILE A 73 22.34 6.08 3.59
C ILE A 73 23.85 6.16 3.38
N ALA A 74 24.46 5.15 2.75
CA ALA A 74 25.89 5.13 2.48
C ALA A 74 26.32 6.32 1.60
N LEU A 75 25.58 6.61 0.52
CA LEU A 75 25.86 7.75 -0.37
C LEU A 75 25.74 9.07 0.35
N LYS A 76 24.69 9.28 1.14
CA LYS A 76 24.46 10.52 1.90
C LYS A 76 25.46 10.68 3.05
N ALA A 77 25.82 9.58 3.74
CA ALA A 77 26.88 9.60 4.76
C ALA A 77 28.26 9.95 4.17
N LEU A 78 28.58 9.41 2.99
CA LEU A 78 29.79 9.81 2.27
C LEU A 78 29.74 11.28 1.85
N ALA A 79 28.60 11.78 1.38
CA ALA A 79 28.42 13.20 1.08
C ALA A 79 28.67 14.09 2.31
N ALA A 80 28.09 13.71 3.46
CA ALA A 80 28.31 14.38 4.74
C ALA A 80 29.80 14.37 5.16
N TRP A 81 30.44 13.21 4.99
CA TRP A 81 31.86 13.04 5.34
C TRP A 81 32.78 13.93 4.47
N PHE A 82 32.59 13.95 3.16
CA PHE A 82 33.42 14.73 2.24
C PHE A 82 33.20 16.24 2.36
N THR A 83 31.96 16.67 2.66
CA THR A 83 31.63 18.09 2.72
C THR A 83 31.73 18.68 4.13
N GLY A 84 31.72 17.84 5.16
CA GLY A 84 31.60 18.30 6.56
C GLY A 84 30.27 19.02 6.85
N SER A 85 29.29 18.92 5.93
CA SER A 85 28.03 19.66 6.00
C SER A 85 27.04 18.99 6.96
N VAL A 86 26.53 19.77 7.91
CA VAL A 86 25.44 19.36 8.82
C VAL A 86 24.15 19.05 8.04
N GLY A 87 23.90 19.74 6.91
CA GLY A 87 22.76 19.49 6.05
C GLY A 87 22.78 18.07 5.45
N PHE A 88 23.91 17.62 4.91
CA PHE A 88 24.06 16.26 4.40
C PHE A 88 24.03 15.21 5.51
N LEU A 89 24.49 15.55 6.71
CA LEU A 89 24.38 14.66 7.88
C LEU A 89 22.91 14.47 8.28
N SER A 90 22.13 15.55 8.32
CA SER A 90 20.69 15.50 8.61
C SER A 90 19.95 14.66 7.55
N ASP A 91 20.28 14.82 6.26
CA ASP A 91 19.72 14.05 5.15
C ASP A 91 20.08 12.54 5.25
N ALA A 92 21.30 12.22 5.70
CA ALA A 92 21.69 10.84 5.99
C ALA A 92 20.91 10.23 7.17
N LEU A 93 20.70 11.00 8.25
CA LEU A 93 19.91 10.56 9.42
C LEU A 93 18.44 10.34 9.07
N GLU A 94 17.85 11.20 8.23
CA GLU A 94 16.49 11.01 7.69
C GLU A 94 16.39 9.70 6.91
N SER A 95 17.41 9.38 6.10
CA SER A 95 17.43 8.10 5.36
C SER A 95 17.51 6.86 6.28
N VAL A 96 18.04 7.00 7.51
CA VAL A 96 17.98 5.91 8.51
C VAL A 96 16.52 5.66 8.96
N VAL A 97 15.73 6.73 9.12
CA VAL A 97 14.29 6.59 9.43
C VAL A 97 13.57 5.86 8.31
N ASN A 98 13.90 6.15 7.05
CA ASN A 98 13.33 5.47 5.87
C ASN A 98 13.67 3.97 5.86
N LEU A 99 14.89 3.61 6.25
CA LEU A 99 15.27 2.20 6.39
C LEU A 99 14.42 1.48 7.45
N VAL A 100 14.18 2.13 8.60
CA VAL A 100 13.33 1.56 9.66
C VAL A 100 11.91 1.35 9.14
N ALA A 101 11.36 2.30 8.37
CA ALA A 101 10.05 2.19 7.75
C ALA A 101 9.97 1.03 6.76
N ALA A 102 10.96 0.88 5.86
CA ALA A 102 11.02 -0.23 4.91
C ALA A 102 11.10 -1.59 5.60
N VAL A 103 11.86 -1.69 6.70
CA VAL A 103 11.92 -2.90 7.52
C VAL A 103 10.57 -3.19 8.19
N ALA A 104 9.90 -2.17 8.73
CA ALA A 104 8.55 -2.34 9.30
C ALA A 104 7.55 -2.80 8.25
N GLY A 105 7.58 -2.22 7.02
CA GLY A 105 6.77 -2.64 5.88
C GLY A 105 7.01 -4.10 5.48
N PHE A 106 8.27 -4.54 5.47
CA PHE A 106 8.60 -5.94 5.22
C PHE A 106 7.97 -6.90 6.24
N TYR A 107 8.02 -6.55 7.53
CA TYR A 107 7.36 -7.34 8.57
C TYR A 107 5.84 -7.28 8.46
N ALA A 108 5.26 -6.13 8.11
CA ALA A 108 3.83 -5.99 7.88
C ALA A 108 3.34 -6.90 6.75
N LEU A 109 4.07 -6.99 5.64
CA LEU A 109 3.79 -7.94 4.56
C LEU A 109 3.82 -9.40 5.02
N ARG A 110 4.79 -9.76 5.85
CA ARG A 110 4.88 -11.11 6.42
C ARG A 110 3.74 -11.43 7.37
N ILE A 111 3.32 -10.45 8.17
CA ILE A 111 2.16 -10.60 9.06
C ILE A 111 0.90 -10.74 8.21
N ALA A 112 0.71 -9.90 7.21
CA ALA A 112 -0.46 -9.91 6.33
C ALA A 112 -0.62 -11.24 5.56
N ALA A 113 0.48 -11.93 5.30
CA ALA A 113 0.48 -13.25 4.66
C ALA A 113 0.06 -14.42 5.56
N LYS A 114 -0.02 -14.20 6.89
CA LYS A 114 -0.46 -15.26 7.81
C LYS A 114 -1.94 -15.59 7.55
N PRO A 115 -2.29 -16.90 7.57
CA PRO A 115 -3.68 -17.32 7.44
C PRO A 115 -4.52 -16.82 8.62
N ALA A 116 -5.84 -16.95 8.47
CA ALA A 116 -6.78 -16.72 9.57
C ALA A 116 -6.49 -17.67 10.74
N ASP A 117 -6.61 -17.14 11.96
CA ASP A 117 -6.47 -17.86 13.22
C ASP A 117 -7.70 -17.59 14.13
N ASP A 118 -7.70 -18.18 15.32
CA ASP A 118 -8.84 -18.05 16.25
C ASP A 118 -9.10 -16.59 16.69
N ASN A 119 -8.05 -15.75 16.75
CA ASN A 119 -8.14 -14.35 17.13
C ASN A 119 -8.41 -13.44 15.93
N HIS A 120 -7.96 -13.83 14.73
CA HIS A 120 -8.07 -13.07 13.50
C HIS A 120 -8.77 -13.90 12.41
N GLN A 121 -10.08 -14.15 12.60
CA GLN A 121 -10.89 -15.05 11.76
C GLN A 121 -10.96 -14.60 10.28
N PHE A 122 -10.68 -13.33 9.96
CA PHE A 122 -10.62 -12.77 8.61
C PHE A 122 -9.18 -12.64 8.07
N GLY A 123 -8.20 -13.25 8.77
CA GLY A 123 -6.78 -13.17 8.45
C GLY A 123 -6.13 -11.85 8.88
N HIS A 124 -4.87 -11.70 8.53
CA HIS A 124 -4.02 -10.59 8.97
C HIS A 124 -3.80 -9.53 7.88
N GLY A 125 -4.57 -9.58 6.78
CA GLY A 125 -4.37 -8.72 5.60
C GLY A 125 -4.37 -7.22 5.89
N LYS A 126 -5.09 -6.76 6.92
CA LYS A 126 -5.13 -5.36 7.34
C LYS A 126 -3.80 -4.84 7.89
N ALA A 127 -2.82 -5.71 8.21
CA ALA A 127 -1.49 -5.28 8.62
C ALA A 127 -0.79 -4.41 7.57
N GLU A 128 -1.06 -4.63 6.26
CA GLU A 128 -0.55 -3.76 5.19
C GLU A 128 -1.08 -2.32 5.31
N TYR A 129 -2.34 -2.15 5.71
CA TYR A 129 -2.91 -0.80 5.87
C TYR A 129 -2.35 -0.06 7.09
N VAL A 130 -1.99 -0.80 8.15
CA VAL A 130 -1.30 -0.22 9.32
C VAL A 130 0.10 0.28 8.92
N SER A 131 0.85 -0.49 8.16
CA SER A 131 2.15 -0.05 7.63
C SER A 131 2.01 1.18 6.74
N ALA A 132 1.08 1.16 5.78
CA ALA A 132 0.83 2.29 4.90
C ALA A 132 0.35 3.55 5.66
N LEU A 133 -0.40 3.38 6.76
CA LEU A 133 -0.80 4.47 7.64
C LEU A 133 0.43 5.12 8.31
N VAL A 134 1.35 4.31 8.85
CA VAL A 134 2.58 4.81 9.48
C VAL A 134 3.44 5.55 8.47
N GLU A 135 3.63 4.99 7.28
CA GLU A 135 4.40 5.63 6.20
C GLU A 135 3.76 6.94 5.74
N GLY A 136 2.43 6.96 5.54
CA GLY A 136 1.68 8.17 5.21
C GLY A 136 1.81 9.25 6.29
N ALA A 137 1.82 8.86 7.57
CA ALA A 137 2.03 9.79 8.68
C ALA A 137 3.45 10.39 8.66
N MET A 138 4.47 9.58 8.36
CA MET A 138 5.84 10.07 8.24
C MET A 138 5.99 11.05 7.07
N ILE A 139 5.42 10.74 5.90
CA ILE A 139 5.40 11.63 4.73
C ILE A 139 4.70 12.95 5.10
N PHE A 140 3.56 12.89 5.78
CA PHE A 140 2.80 14.07 6.19
C PHE A 140 3.58 14.96 7.16
N ILE A 141 4.25 14.37 8.14
CA ILE A 141 5.09 15.08 9.11
C ILE A 141 6.30 15.71 8.41
N ALA A 142 6.99 14.95 7.54
CA ALA A 142 8.12 15.45 6.76
C ALA A 142 7.72 16.65 5.90
N ALA A 143 6.57 16.60 5.21
CA ALA A 143 6.04 17.73 4.45
C ALA A 143 5.79 18.96 5.33
N GLY A 144 5.23 18.77 6.52
CA GLY A 144 5.05 19.85 7.51
C GLY A 144 6.38 20.51 7.91
N MET A 145 7.42 19.71 8.11
CA MET A 145 8.76 20.21 8.44
C MET A 145 9.38 20.97 7.26
N ILE A 146 9.21 20.49 6.02
CA ILE A 146 9.67 21.17 4.81
C ILE A 146 9.00 22.54 4.68
N ILE A 147 7.67 22.60 4.83
CA ILE A 147 6.89 23.84 4.79
C ILE A 147 7.36 24.81 5.88
N TYR A 148 7.51 24.32 7.10
CA TYR A 148 8.00 25.12 8.23
C TYR A 148 9.39 25.71 7.95
N THR A 149 10.32 24.89 7.47
CA THR A 149 11.68 25.32 7.13
C THR A 149 11.67 26.32 5.96
N ALA A 150 10.85 26.11 4.94
CA ALA A 150 10.68 27.02 3.83
C ALA A 150 10.18 28.40 4.29
N ILE A 151 9.19 28.43 5.18
CA ILE A 151 8.70 29.69 5.79
C ILE A 151 9.81 30.38 6.57
N GLN A 152 10.59 29.65 7.38
CA GLN A 152 11.71 30.28 8.11
C GLN A 152 12.75 30.90 7.17
N ARG A 153 13.07 30.24 6.05
CA ARG A 153 14.01 30.75 5.05
C ARG A 153 13.55 32.05 4.37
N PHE A 154 12.25 32.32 4.32
CA PHE A 154 11.76 33.65 3.89
C PHE A 154 12.22 34.78 4.78
N PHE A 155 12.28 34.57 6.10
CA PHE A 155 12.64 35.57 7.05
C PHE A 155 14.15 35.63 7.31
N VAL A 156 14.84 34.48 7.17
CA VAL A 156 16.29 34.36 7.42
C VAL A 156 16.91 33.62 6.24
N PRO A 157 17.26 34.33 5.15
CA PRO A 157 17.90 33.68 3.99
C PRO A 157 19.23 33.05 4.40
N GLN A 158 19.40 31.77 4.04
CA GLN A 158 20.64 31.04 4.30
C GLN A 158 21.51 31.02 3.03
N PRO A 159 22.84 31.19 3.15
CA PRO A 159 23.72 31.04 1.99
C PRO A 159 23.66 29.62 1.49
N ILE A 160 23.60 29.46 0.14
CA ILE A 160 23.61 28.18 -0.51
C ILE A 160 25.00 27.58 -0.36
N ALA A 161 25.08 26.36 0.18
CA ALA A 161 26.34 25.62 0.30
C ALA A 161 26.93 25.37 -1.11
N GLU A 162 28.26 25.41 -1.23
CA GLU A 162 28.94 25.21 -2.51
C GLU A 162 28.56 23.86 -3.16
N PRO A 163 28.20 23.88 -4.47
CA PRO A 163 27.91 22.65 -5.19
C PRO A 163 29.20 21.87 -5.40
N GLY A 164 29.36 20.76 -4.71
CA GLY A 164 30.51 19.89 -4.81
C GLY A 164 30.12 18.42 -4.96
N TRP A 165 31.01 17.54 -4.56
CA TRP A 165 30.80 16.09 -4.53
C TRP A 165 29.54 15.68 -3.74
N GLY A 166 29.16 16.47 -2.72
CA GLY A 166 27.93 16.26 -1.98
C GLY A 166 26.69 16.30 -2.84
N LEU A 167 26.59 17.26 -3.77
CA LEU A 167 25.45 17.39 -4.68
C LEU A 167 25.41 16.20 -5.67
N ALA A 168 26.57 15.74 -6.17
CA ALA A 168 26.62 14.58 -7.07
C ALA A 168 26.16 13.29 -6.37
N LEU A 169 26.61 13.05 -5.13
CA LEU A 169 26.21 11.87 -4.35
C LEU A 169 24.74 11.92 -3.95
N SER A 170 24.23 13.11 -3.57
CA SER A 170 22.81 13.30 -3.27
C SER A 170 21.93 13.09 -4.52
N THR A 171 22.36 13.57 -5.70
CA THR A 171 21.67 13.33 -6.97
C THR A 171 21.63 11.85 -7.31
N LEU A 172 22.74 11.13 -7.13
CA LEU A 172 22.82 9.68 -7.38
C LEU A 172 21.86 8.92 -6.46
N SER A 173 21.81 9.30 -5.18
CA SER A 173 20.87 8.72 -4.21
C SER A 173 19.42 8.96 -4.62
N SER A 174 19.10 10.16 -5.11
CA SER A 174 17.75 10.52 -5.58
C SER A 174 17.35 9.74 -6.84
N VAL A 175 18.28 9.52 -7.77
CA VAL A 175 18.04 8.67 -8.95
C VAL A 175 17.75 7.22 -8.52
N LEU A 176 18.48 6.68 -7.55
CA LEU A 176 18.24 5.34 -7.02
C LEU A 176 16.84 5.25 -6.37
N ASN A 177 16.48 6.21 -5.51
CA ASN A 177 15.16 6.28 -4.90
C ASN A 177 14.05 6.41 -5.94
N CYS A 178 14.26 7.19 -7.01
CA CYS A 178 13.29 7.33 -8.10
C CYS A 178 13.02 5.99 -8.80
N LEU A 179 14.07 5.28 -9.19
CA LEU A 179 13.96 4.00 -9.90
C LEU A 179 13.26 2.95 -9.03
N VAL A 180 13.68 2.82 -7.78
CA VAL A 180 13.09 1.85 -6.84
C VAL A 180 11.68 2.26 -6.45
N GLY A 181 11.40 3.53 -6.16
CA GLY A 181 10.07 4.03 -5.83
C GLY A 181 9.05 3.78 -6.94
N ILE A 182 9.42 4.05 -8.21
CA ILE A 182 8.55 3.74 -9.36
C ILE A 182 8.32 2.22 -9.48
N ALA A 183 9.33 1.40 -9.27
CA ALA A 183 9.19 -0.06 -9.31
C ALA A 183 8.25 -0.56 -8.21
N LEU A 184 8.38 -0.04 -6.99
CA LEU A 184 7.52 -0.36 -5.85
C LEU A 184 6.06 0.06 -6.08
N ILE A 185 5.80 1.27 -6.57
CA ILE A 185 4.44 1.73 -6.88
C ILE A 185 3.80 0.86 -7.96
N ARG A 186 4.54 0.51 -9.02
CA ARG A 186 4.04 -0.37 -10.08
C ARG A 186 3.70 -1.76 -9.54
N ALA A 187 4.59 -2.32 -8.74
CA ALA A 187 4.38 -3.61 -8.09
C ALA A 187 3.21 -3.53 -7.08
N GLY A 188 3.16 -2.49 -6.25
CA GLY A 188 2.09 -2.26 -5.28
C GLY A 188 0.71 -2.18 -5.93
N LYS A 189 0.59 -1.47 -7.06
CA LYS A 189 -0.65 -1.42 -7.85
C LYS A 189 -0.99 -2.77 -8.49
N HIS A 190 -0.02 -3.46 -9.07
CA HIS A 190 -0.23 -4.76 -9.73
C HIS A 190 -0.66 -5.85 -8.75
N TYR A 191 0.03 -5.95 -7.62
CA TYR A 191 -0.24 -6.96 -6.58
C TYR A 191 -1.23 -6.48 -5.51
N ARG A 192 -1.78 -5.25 -5.65
CA ARG A 192 -2.73 -4.64 -4.69
C ARG A 192 -2.17 -4.57 -3.26
N SER A 193 -0.86 -4.36 -3.11
CA SER A 193 -0.20 -4.20 -1.81
C SER A 193 -0.14 -2.74 -1.40
N ALA A 194 -0.78 -2.42 -0.28
CA ALA A 194 -0.77 -1.09 0.29
C ALA A 194 0.64 -0.71 0.80
N THR A 195 1.35 -1.66 1.39
CA THR A 195 2.72 -1.45 1.89
C THR A 195 3.69 -1.07 0.78
N LEU A 196 3.73 -1.82 -0.35
CA LEU A 196 4.60 -1.47 -1.47
C LEU A 196 4.27 -0.11 -2.08
N ASN A 197 2.97 0.19 -2.17
CA ASN A 197 2.53 1.46 -2.71
C ASN A 197 2.95 2.63 -1.81
N ALA A 198 2.80 2.49 -0.49
CA ALA A 198 3.19 3.49 0.50
C ALA A 198 4.69 3.73 0.51
N ASP A 199 5.51 2.65 0.60
CA ASP A 199 6.97 2.70 0.57
C ASP A 199 7.49 3.35 -0.74
N GLY A 200 6.87 3.02 -1.89
CA GLY A 200 7.19 3.66 -3.16
C GLY A 200 6.88 5.16 -3.17
N HIS A 201 5.77 5.61 -2.59
CA HIS A 201 5.45 7.02 -2.45
C HIS A 201 6.42 7.73 -1.51
N HIS A 202 6.84 7.08 -0.44
CA HIS A 202 7.85 7.59 0.48
C HIS A 202 9.18 7.88 -0.23
N LEU A 203 9.69 6.89 -0.99
CA LEU A 203 10.92 7.07 -1.79
C LEU A 203 10.80 8.19 -2.84
N LEU A 204 9.63 8.34 -3.49
CA LEU A 204 9.40 9.45 -4.41
C LEU A 204 9.30 10.81 -3.72
N THR A 205 8.84 10.86 -2.46
CA THR A 205 8.87 12.07 -1.64
C THR A 205 10.29 12.58 -1.48
N ASP A 206 11.24 11.70 -1.17
CA ASP A 206 12.66 12.04 -1.06
C ASP A 206 13.23 12.57 -2.39
N VAL A 207 12.76 12.04 -3.52
CA VAL A 207 13.13 12.55 -4.86
C VAL A 207 12.59 13.97 -5.07
N TRP A 208 11.33 14.22 -4.72
CA TRP A 208 10.72 15.55 -4.87
C TRP A 208 11.40 16.60 -4.02
N THR A 209 11.80 16.27 -2.78
CA THR A 209 12.58 17.18 -1.93
C THR A 209 13.94 17.50 -2.58
N SER A 210 14.64 16.48 -3.08
CA SER A 210 15.94 16.67 -3.76
C SER A 210 15.81 17.50 -5.04
N VAL A 211 14.79 17.24 -5.87
CA VAL A 211 14.49 18.04 -7.07
C VAL A 211 14.14 19.48 -6.69
N GLY A 212 13.37 19.69 -5.65
CA GLY A 212 13.05 21.03 -5.13
C GLY A 212 14.30 21.82 -4.76
N VAL A 213 15.21 21.19 -4.02
CA VAL A 213 16.50 21.81 -3.66
C VAL A 213 17.31 22.17 -4.91
N LEU A 214 17.44 21.25 -5.89
CA LEU A 214 18.16 21.50 -7.14
C LEU A 214 17.55 22.66 -7.93
N VAL A 215 16.23 22.68 -8.08
CA VAL A 215 15.51 23.75 -8.79
C VAL A 215 15.63 25.08 -8.06
N GLY A 216 15.52 25.09 -6.73
CA GLY A 216 15.74 26.29 -5.90
C GLY A 216 17.13 26.86 -6.08
N ILE A 217 18.19 26.04 -5.99
CA ILE A 217 19.57 26.46 -6.21
C ILE A 217 19.77 27.02 -7.63
N ALA A 218 19.27 26.32 -8.67
CA ALA A 218 19.37 26.75 -10.04
C ALA A 218 18.66 28.10 -10.26
N ALA A 219 17.46 28.26 -9.72
CA ALA A 219 16.67 29.48 -9.84
C ALA A 219 17.39 30.68 -9.18
N VAL A 220 17.93 30.49 -7.99
CA VAL A 220 18.72 31.55 -7.31
C VAL A 220 19.98 31.88 -8.11
N TYR A 221 20.71 30.88 -8.61
CA TYR A 221 21.93 31.08 -9.40
C TYR A 221 21.67 31.88 -10.70
N LEU A 222 20.55 31.59 -11.39
CA LEU A 222 20.20 32.23 -12.67
C LEU A 222 19.61 33.63 -12.49
N THR A 223 18.87 33.87 -11.39
CA THR A 223 18.10 35.13 -11.24
C THR A 223 18.70 36.07 -10.20
N GLY A 224 19.55 35.58 -9.29
CA GLY A 224 20.04 36.30 -8.12
C GLY A 224 18.98 36.50 -7.01
N TRP A 225 17.76 35.92 -7.18
CA TRP A 225 16.67 36.15 -6.25
C TRP A 225 16.62 35.04 -5.17
N MET A 226 17.19 35.34 -4.00
CA MET A 226 17.30 34.39 -2.88
C MET A 226 15.96 33.84 -2.39
N TRP A 227 14.86 34.56 -2.56
CA TRP A 227 13.55 34.11 -2.10
C TRP A 227 12.89 33.05 -2.99
N LEU A 228 13.42 32.77 -4.19
CA LEU A 228 12.94 31.70 -5.05
C LEU A 228 13.13 30.30 -4.45
N ASP A 229 14.23 30.07 -3.73
CA ASP A 229 14.48 28.79 -3.04
C ASP A 229 13.33 28.45 -2.07
N PRO A 230 12.95 29.30 -1.09
CA PRO A 230 11.83 28.97 -0.21
C PRO A 230 10.47 28.90 -0.93
N VAL A 231 10.25 29.60 -2.04
CA VAL A 231 9.00 29.45 -2.84
C VAL A 231 8.91 28.06 -3.45
N VAL A 232 10.00 27.60 -4.07
CA VAL A 232 10.03 26.25 -4.67
C VAL A 232 9.90 25.18 -3.58
N ALA A 233 10.60 25.32 -2.46
CA ALA A 233 10.50 24.42 -1.32
C ALA A 233 9.06 24.35 -0.76
N LEU A 234 8.36 25.50 -0.68
CA LEU A 234 6.96 25.54 -0.24
C LEU A 234 6.04 24.83 -1.22
N ALA A 235 6.19 25.05 -2.54
CA ALA A 235 5.39 24.38 -3.55
C ALA A 235 5.57 22.85 -3.50
N VAL A 236 6.81 22.38 -3.37
CA VAL A 236 7.12 20.95 -3.23
C VAL A 236 6.54 20.41 -1.94
N GLY A 237 6.71 21.11 -0.80
CA GLY A 237 6.18 20.72 0.50
C GLY A 237 4.65 20.57 0.50
N ILE A 238 3.92 21.46 -0.17
CA ILE A 238 2.46 21.37 -0.32
C ILE A 238 2.07 20.14 -1.13
N ASN A 239 2.77 19.84 -2.22
CA ASN A 239 2.51 18.65 -3.03
C ASN A 239 2.74 17.35 -2.23
N ILE A 240 3.82 17.29 -1.43
CA ILE A 240 4.13 16.16 -0.56
C ILE A 240 3.09 16.03 0.55
N LEU A 241 2.65 17.15 1.13
CA LEU A 241 1.60 17.17 2.15
C LEU A 241 0.30 16.55 1.63
N TRP A 242 -0.07 16.88 0.38
CA TRP A 242 -1.23 16.28 -0.28
C TRP A 242 -1.08 14.77 -0.45
N THR A 243 0.10 14.31 -0.90
CA THR A 243 0.39 12.87 -1.05
C THR A 243 0.27 12.14 0.28
N GLY A 244 0.87 12.68 1.35
CA GLY A 244 0.78 12.11 2.71
C GLY A 244 -0.66 12.06 3.23
N TYR A 245 -1.42 13.14 3.04
CA TYR A 245 -2.84 13.19 3.40
C TYR A 245 -3.66 12.12 2.66
N THR A 246 -3.48 11.97 1.36
CA THR A 246 -4.18 10.96 0.57
C THR A 246 -3.86 9.56 1.06
N LEU A 247 -2.59 9.26 1.32
CA LEU A 247 -2.17 7.95 1.79
C LEU A 247 -2.73 7.63 3.18
N LEU A 248 -2.76 8.62 4.09
CA LEU A 248 -3.38 8.51 5.41
C LEU A 248 -4.88 8.24 5.29
N SER A 249 -5.59 9.05 4.51
CA SER A 249 -7.04 8.95 4.31
C SER A 249 -7.43 7.58 3.75
N ASP A 250 -6.74 7.12 2.70
CA ASP A 250 -6.97 5.81 2.09
C ASP A 250 -6.71 4.67 3.07
N SER A 251 -5.62 4.77 3.85
CA SER A 251 -5.28 3.74 4.84
C SER A 251 -6.31 3.66 5.96
N VAL A 252 -6.75 4.80 6.48
CA VAL A 252 -7.81 4.87 7.50
C VAL A 252 -9.13 4.32 6.96
N SER A 253 -9.57 4.73 5.76
CA SER A 253 -10.80 4.25 5.13
C SER A 253 -10.80 2.73 4.98
N ARG A 254 -9.68 2.16 4.54
CA ARG A 254 -9.52 0.70 4.42
C ARG A 254 -9.48 -0.02 5.76
N LEU A 255 -8.87 0.56 6.79
CA LEU A 255 -8.92 0.03 8.16
C LEU A 255 -10.34 0.03 8.71
N LEU A 256 -11.14 1.06 8.40
CA LEU A 256 -12.56 1.18 8.74
C LEU A 256 -13.48 0.32 7.87
N SER A 257 -12.91 -0.58 7.05
CA SER A 257 -13.68 -1.53 6.23
C SER A 257 -14.47 -0.85 5.11
N GLU A 258 -13.86 0.13 4.44
CA GLU A 258 -14.41 0.72 3.23
C GLU A 258 -14.83 -0.34 2.21
N ALA A 259 -15.93 -0.09 1.53
CA ALA A 259 -16.43 -0.98 0.48
C ALA A 259 -15.44 -1.04 -0.70
N LEU A 260 -15.53 -2.12 -1.47
CA LEU A 260 -14.72 -2.25 -2.70
C LEU A 260 -15.01 -1.12 -3.69
N PRO A 261 -14.07 -0.77 -4.57
CA PRO A 261 -14.28 0.21 -5.63
C PRO A 261 -15.53 -0.12 -6.45
N GLU A 262 -16.23 0.92 -6.93
CA GLU A 262 -17.51 0.79 -7.64
C GLU A 262 -17.44 -0.17 -8.83
N GLU A 263 -16.31 -0.22 -9.54
CA GLU A 263 -16.12 -1.13 -10.66
C GLU A 263 -16.08 -2.60 -10.20
N GLU A 264 -15.37 -2.90 -9.10
CA GLU A 264 -15.35 -4.26 -8.51
C GLU A 264 -16.75 -4.63 -7.99
N GLN A 265 -17.46 -3.70 -7.34
CA GLN A 265 -18.83 -3.92 -6.89
C GLN A 265 -19.80 -4.17 -8.05
N ARG A 266 -19.63 -3.46 -9.18
CA ARG A 266 -20.45 -3.66 -10.39
C ARG A 266 -20.28 -5.06 -10.96
N GLN A 267 -19.04 -5.56 -11.05
CA GLN A 267 -18.74 -6.92 -11.49
C GLN A 267 -19.38 -7.96 -10.55
N ILE A 268 -19.31 -7.76 -9.24
CA ILE A 268 -19.95 -8.62 -8.25
C ILE A 268 -21.47 -8.61 -8.44
N ARG A 269 -22.10 -7.44 -8.59
CA ARG A 269 -23.55 -7.34 -8.84
C ARG A 269 -23.98 -8.07 -10.11
N GLN A 270 -23.22 -7.95 -11.20
CA GLN A 270 -23.52 -8.65 -12.46
C GLN A 270 -23.40 -10.17 -12.30
N LEU A 271 -22.39 -10.66 -11.57
CA LEU A 271 -22.24 -12.07 -11.29
C LEU A 271 -23.40 -12.60 -10.44
N LEU A 272 -23.77 -11.88 -9.38
CA LEU A 272 -24.87 -12.26 -8.50
C LEU A 272 -26.22 -12.30 -9.24
N ALA A 273 -26.51 -11.29 -10.09
CA ALA A 273 -27.73 -11.27 -10.90
C ALA A 273 -27.85 -12.50 -11.83
N ARG A 274 -26.75 -12.92 -12.45
CA ARG A 274 -26.74 -14.15 -13.26
C ARG A 274 -27.01 -15.41 -12.43
N LEU A 275 -26.50 -15.45 -11.20
CA LEU A 275 -26.72 -16.58 -10.29
C LEU A 275 -28.16 -16.59 -9.76
N GLU A 276 -28.76 -15.43 -9.47
CA GLU A 276 -30.14 -15.27 -9.07
C GLU A 276 -31.10 -15.82 -10.15
N GLU A 277 -30.89 -15.40 -11.40
CA GLU A 277 -31.67 -15.85 -12.55
C GLU A 277 -31.55 -17.37 -12.81
N LYS A 278 -30.33 -17.91 -12.69
CA LYS A 278 -30.05 -19.32 -13.01
C LYS A 278 -30.56 -20.30 -11.94
N HIS A 279 -30.56 -19.88 -10.65
CA HIS A 279 -30.78 -20.79 -9.52
C HIS A 279 -32.02 -20.47 -8.69
N GLU A 280 -32.87 -19.53 -9.12
CA GLU A 280 -34.08 -19.09 -8.40
C GLU A 280 -33.80 -18.72 -6.93
N VAL A 281 -32.73 -18.00 -6.69
CA VAL A 281 -32.28 -17.53 -5.39
C VAL A 281 -32.24 -16.02 -5.36
N SER A 282 -32.32 -15.41 -4.19
CA SER A 282 -32.11 -13.98 -4.01
C SER A 282 -30.96 -13.72 -3.06
N PHE A 283 -30.08 -12.80 -3.44
CA PHE A 283 -28.98 -12.33 -2.58
C PHE A 283 -29.34 -10.97 -1.96
N THR A 284 -29.49 -10.97 -0.66
CA THR A 284 -29.76 -9.75 0.12
C THR A 284 -28.56 -9.39 0.99
N ASP A 285 -28.59 -8.19 1.61
CA ASP A 285 -27.58 -7.71 2.57
C ASP A 285 -26.14 -7.83 2.01
N ARG A 286 -25.92 -7.26 0.82
CA ARG A 286 -24.62 -7.29 0.13
C ARG A 286 -23.66 -6.31 0.77
N ARG A 287 -22.59 -6.81 1.37
CA ARG A 287 -21.52 -6.00 1.94
C ARG A 287 -20.18 -6.47 1.39
N THR A 288 -19.32 -5.52 1.04
CA THR A 288 -18.00 -5.82 0.49
C THR A 288 -16.93 -5.11 1.31
N VAL A 289 -15.78 -5.73 1.49
CA VAL A 289 -14.64 -5.14 2.16
C VAL A 289 -13.32 -5.69 1.60
N ALA A 290 -12.31 -4.84 1.51
CA ALA A 290 -10.94 -5.27 1.23
C ALA A 290 -10.21 -5.59 2.54
N SER A 291 -9.47 -6.71 2.58
CA SER A 291 -8.56 -7.07 3.66
C SER A 291 -7.19 -7.37 3.07
N GLY A 292 -6.34 -6.33 2.99
CA GLY A 292 -5.11 -6.37 2.21
C GLY A 292 -5.41 -6.69 0.73
N ARG A 293 -4.84 -7.78 0.23
CA ARG A 293 -5.07 -8.25 -1.14
C ARG A 293 -6.37 -9.04 -1.34
N GLN A 294 -6.98 -9.49 -0.24
CA GLN A 294 -8.22 -10.27 -0.28
C GLN A 294 -9.45 -9.39 -0.46
N ARG A 295 -10.44 -9.90 -1.17
CA ARG A 295 -11.76 -9.29 -1.37
C ARG A 295 -12.79 -10.16 -0.67
N LEU A 296 -13.45 -9.60 0.34
CA LEU A 296 -14.47 -10.30 1.12
C LEU A 296 -15.84 -9.76 0.72
N VAL A 297 -16.75 -10.69 0.41
CA VAL A 297 -18.14 -10.38 0.07
C VAL A 297 -19.05 -11.10 1.05
N TYR A 298 -19.84 -10.35 1.78
CA TYR A 298 -20.86 -10.87 2.70
C TYR A 298 -22.20 -10.81 1.99
N LEU A 299 -22.90 -11.93 2.00
CA LEU A 299 -24.19 -12.07 1.34
C LEU A 299 -25.15 -12.88 2.22
N THR A 300 -26.41 -12.50 2.23
CA THR A 300 -27.49 -13.32 2.76
C THR A 300 -28.20 -13.96 1.59
N LEU A 301 -28.25 -15.30 1.57
CA LEU A 301 -28.95 -16.10 0.56
C LEU A 301 -30.38 -16.39 1.04
N SER A 302 -31.35 -15.97 0.25
CA SER A 302 -32.76 -16.34 0.42
C SER A 302 -33.23 -17.22 -0.73
N LEU A 303 -33.90 -18.33 -0.42
CA LEU A 303 -34.54 -19.20 -1.42
C LEU A 303 -35.92 -18.64 -1.74
N ILE A 304 -36.21 -18.36 -3.01
CA ILE A 304 -37.46 -17.67 -3.44
C ILE A 304 -38.68 -18.59 -3.33
N HIS A 305 -38.52 -19.91 -3.35
CA HIS A 305 -39.59 -20.88 -3.19
C HIS A 305 -39.44 -21.71 -1.91
N ILE A 306 -40.11 -21.29 -0.84
CA ILE A 306 -40.64 -22.19 0.19
C ILE A 306 -42.11 -22.27 -0.11
N SER A 307 -42.53 -23.18 -1.04
CA SER A 307 -43.93 -23.63 -1.08
C SER A 307 -44.19 -24.36 0.22
N GLU A 308 -45.19 -23.91 0.99
CA GLU A 308 -45.79 -24.59 2.14
C GLU A 308 -46.20 -26.02 1.79
#